data_b60c262b551e4979b812157672260224
#
_entry.id   b60c262b551e4979b812157672260224
#
_cell.length_a   1.000
_cell.length_b   1.000
_cell.length_c   1.000
_cell.angle_alpha   90.00
_cell.angle_beta   90.00
_cell.angle_gamma   90.00
#
_symmetry.space_group_name_H-M   'P 1'
#
loop_
_entity.id
_entity.type
_entity.pdbx_description
1 polymer ?
#
loop_
_entity_poly.entity_id
_entity_poly.type
_entity_poly.pdbx_seq_one_letter_code
_entity_poly.pdbx_strand_id
1 'polypeptide(L)'
;MYRYLTLIVACSLSIAAARSEGIDPNDALAARRIAIGTCATCHGPHGQSISPKFPVLAGQHANYLAAQMHGFKDQKRGDPDALGYMWGMAANLDDATIAALADYYSRQPRHSGPKIAGAALDRGKDLYLHGNTAEGIPACAACHGANAEGTDAFPRLAGQHMTYLTKQLRSFQSNLRDVAIMHGVAQGLKGEEMNDVAAYLQSLGP
;
A
#
# COMPACT_ATOMS: atom_id res chain seq x y z
N MET A 1 -43.15 -50.98 36.40
CA MET A 1 -41.86 -51.04 35.68
C MET A 1 -41.92 -50.13 34.48
N TYR A 2 -41.40 -48.86 34.61
CA TYR A 2 -41.34 -47.90 33.52
C TYR A 2 -39.91 -47.85 33.00
N ARG A 3 -39.71 -48.18 31.71
CA ARG A 3 -38.40 -48.09 31.03
C ARG A 3 -38.34 -46.71 30.34
N TYR A 4 -37.45 -45.85 30.84
CA TYR A 4 -37.11 -44.59 30.19
C TYR A 4 -36.17 -44.84 29.03
N LEU A 5 -36.60 -44.53 27.82
CA LEU A 5 -35.79 -44.59 26.61
C LEU A 5 -35.10 -43.23 26.45
N THR A 6 -33.81 -43.16 26.71
CA THR A 6 -33.03 -41.94 26.55
C THR A 6 -32.63 -41.78 25.07
N LEU A 7 -33.21 -40.81 24.38
CA LEU A 7 -32.78 -40.40 23.04
C LEU A 7 -31.53 -39.53 23.15
N ILE A 8 -30.41 -40.04 22.66
CA ILE A 8 -29.17 -39.26 22.49
C ILE A 8 -29.27 -38.60 21.11
N VAL A 9 -29.51 -37.27 21.09
CA VAL A 9 -29.41 -36.46 19.89
C VAL A 9 -27.94 -36.09 19.69
N ALA A 10 -27.30 -36.75 18.73
CA ALA A 10 -25.95 -36.39 18.29
C ALA A 10 -26.01 -35.12 17.45
N CYS A 11 -25.62 -33.99 18.04
CA CYS A 11 -25.45 -32.72 17.33
C CYS A 11 -24.11 -32.76 16.58
N SER A 12 -24.12 -33.08 15.30
CA SER A 12 -22.97 -32.99 14.42
C SER A 12 -22.68 -31.53 14.10
N LEU A 13 -21.70 -30.92 14.79
CA LEU A 13 -21.14 -29.64 14.40
C LEU A 13 -20.36 -29.82 13.09
N SER A 14 -20.97 -29.43 11.98
CA SER A 14 -20.24 -29.22 10.72
C SER A 14 -19.38 -27.97 10.85
N ILE A 15 -18.10 -28.14 11.13
CA ILE A 15 -17.11 -27.08 11.01
C ILE A 15 -16.93 -26.83 9.51
N ALA A 16 -17.62 -25.84 8.97
CA ALA A 16 -17.32 -25.31 7.66
C ALA A 16 -15.93 -24.67 7.72
N ALA A 17 -14.93 -25.37 7.20
CA ALA A 17 -13.61 -24.79 6.98
C ALA A 17 -13.82 -23.64 5.99
N ALA A 18 -13.61 -22.40 6.45
CA ALA A 18 -13.50 -21.24 5.59
C ALA A 18 -12.31 -21.48 4.65
N ARG A 19 -12.59 -21.92 3.43
CA ARG A 19 -11.61 -21.90 2.36
C ARG A 19 -11.30 -20.42 2.12
N SER A 20 -10.03 -20.06 2.16
CA SER A 20 -9.59 -18.81 1.53
C SER A 20 -9.96 -18.93 0.05
N GLU A 21 -11.02 -18.26 -0.36
CA GLU A 21 -11.42 -18.22 -1.76
C GLU A 21 -10.27 -17.53 -2.51
N GLY A 22 -9.52 -18.32 -3.28
CA GLY A 22 -8.50 -17.79 -4.18
C GLY A 22 -9.17 -16.94 -5.27
N ILE A 23 -8.42 -16.02 -5.86
CA ILE A 23 -8.89 -15.21 -7.00
C ILE A 23 -9.35 -16.16 -8.13
N ASP A 24 -10.55 -15.91 -8.70
CA ASP A 24 -11.04 -16.66 -9.85
C ASP A 24 -10.04 -16.55 -11.02
N PRO A 25 -9.70 -17.65 -11.70
CA PRO A 25 -8.77 -17.63 -12.82
C PRO A 25 -9.16 -16.67 -13.95
N ASN A 26 -10.47 -16.46 -14.20
CA ASN A 26 -10.96 -15.52 -15.21
C ASN A 26 -10.71 -14.08 -14.75
N ASP A 27 -10.93 -13.77 -13.47
CA ASP A 27 -10.64 -12.45 -12.88
C ASP A 27 -9.14 -12.17 -12.90
N ALA A 28 -8.32 -13.16 -12.57
CA ALA A 28 -6.86 -13.04 -12.67
C ALA A 28 -6.39 -12.75 -14.09
N LEU A 29 -6.98 -13.40 -15.11
CA LEU A 29 -6.65 -13.16 -16.51
C LEU A 29 -7.12 -11.78 -16.97
N ALA A 30 -8.32 -11.35 -16.58
CA ALA A 30 -8.86 -10.03 -16.87
C ALA A 30 -8.00 -8.93 -16.22
N ALA A 31 -7.69 -9.06 -14.94
CA ALA A 31 -6.81 -8.15 -14.21
C ALA A 31 -5.43 -8.03 -14.86
N ARG A 32 -4.83 -9.15 -15.28
CA ARG A 32 -3.54 -9.13 -15.99
C ARG A 32 -3.62 -8.35 -17.30
N ARG A 33 -4.70 -8.47 -18.07
CA ARG A 33 -4.90 -7.70 -19.31
C ARG A 33 -5.01 -6.21 -19.01
N ILE A 34 -5.76 -5.83 -17.99
CA ILE A 34 -5.90 -4.42 -17.54
C ILE A 34 -4.55 -3.89 -17.07
N ALA A 35 -3.82 -4.66 -16.25
CA ALA A 35 -2.51 -4.27 -15.73
C ALA A 35 -1.52 -3.98 -16.85
N ILE A 36 -1.44 -4.84 -17.87
CA ILE A 36 -0.51 -4.71 -19.00
C ILE A 36 -0.97 -3.66 -20.02
N GLY A 37 -2.26 -3.63 -20.34
CA GLY A 37 -2.80 -2.77 -21.41
C GLY A 37 -3.07 -1.34 -20.97
N THR A 38 -3.51 -1.14 -19.75
CA THR A 38 -3.95 0.18 -19.24
C THR A 38 -3.01 0.73 -18.17
N CYS A 39 -2.85 0.01 -17.08
CA CYS A 39 -2.11 0.52 -15.91
C CYS A 39 -0.62 0.70 -16.19
N ALA A 40 -0.02 -0.17 -17.03
CA ALA A 40 1.40 -0.13 -17.38
C ALA A 40 1.80 1.16 -18.10
N THR A 41 0.87 1.86 -18.74
CA THR A 41 1.13 3.16 -19.41
C THR A 41 1.73 4.20 -18.45
N CYS A 42 1.29 4.20 -17.20
CA CYS A 42 1.77 5.10 -16.15
C CYS A 42 2.67 4.39 -15.14
N HIS A 43 2.29 3.19 -14.70
CA HIS A 43 2.98 2.46 -13.64
C HIS A 43 4.09 1.52 -14.16
N GLY A 44 4.32 1.51 -15.45
CA GLY A 44 5.34 0.67 -16.09
C GLY A 44 4.97 -0.82 -16.17
N PRO A 45 5.72 -1.61 -16.96
CA PRO A 45 5.54 -3.05 -17.03
C PRO A 45 5.64 -3.67 -15.63
N HIS A 46 4.68 -4.55 -15.31
CA HIS A 46 4.60 -5.23 -14.01
C HIS A 46 4.52 -4.30 -12.78
N GLY A 47 4.15 -3.02 -12.97
CA GLY A 47 4.10 -2.06 -11.88
C GLY A 47 5.46 -1.52 -11.45
N GLN A 48 6.49 -1.69 -12.29
CA GLN A 48 7.83 -1.14 -12.06
C GLN A 48 7.95 0.22 -12.77
N SER A 49 7.31 1.23 -12.22
CA SER A 49 7.36 2.59 -12.76
C SER A 49 8.79 3.14 -12.76
N ILE A 50 9.21 3.67 -13.91
CA ILE A 50 10.45 4.45 -14.03
C ILE A 50 10.19 5.95 -13.92
N SER A 51 8.94 6.37 -13.95
CA SER A 51 8.54 7.77 -13.84
C SER A 51 8.39 8.18 -12.37
N PRO A 52 9.11 9.21 -11.90
CA PRO A 52 8.98 9.66 -10.52
C PRO A 52 7.60 10.24 -10.18
N LYS A 53 6.78 10.48 -11.20
CA LYS A 53 5.40 10.97 -11.04
C LYS A 53 4.44 9.88 -10.60
N PHE A 54 4.61 8.65 -11.09
CA PHE A 54 3.71 7.53 -10.84
C PHE A 54 4.35 6.51 -9.91
N PRO A 55 3.65 6.02 -8.89
CA PRO A 55 4.24 5.11 -7.92
C PRO A 55 4.58 3.74 -8.51
N VAL A 56 5.60 3.12 -7.93
CA VAL A 56 5.88 1.69 -8.08
C VAL A 56 4.77 0.92 -7.37
N LEU A 57 4.18 -0.07 -8.05
CA LEU A 57 3.15 -0.97 -7.53
C LEU A 57 3.70 -2.38 -7.24
N ALA A 58 4.80 -2.74 -7.89
CA ALA A 58 5.43 -4.05 -7.80
C ALA A 58 5.83 -4.41 -6.37
N GLY A 59 5.37 -5.57 -5.89
CA GLY A 59 5.68 -6.08 -4.55
C GLY A 59 5.07 -5.29 -3.40
N GLN A 60 4.08 -4.44 -3.67
CA GLN A 60 3.28 -3.79 -2.63
C GLN A 60 2.26 -4.78 -2.05
N HIS A 61 1.85 -4.61 -0.81
CA HIS A 61 0.88 -5.48 -0.14
C HIS A 61 -0.49 -5.42 -0.83
N ALA A 62 -1.09 -6.60 -1.07
CA ALA A 62 -2.36 -6.70 -1.78
C ALA A 62 -3.49 -5.94 -1.07
N ASN A 63 -3.63 -6.10 0.24
CA ASN A 63 -4.66 -5.41 1.02
C ASN A 63 -4.52 -3.89 0.94
N TYR A 64 -3.28 -3.37 0.95
CA TYR A 64 -3.04 -1.95 0.77
C TYR A 64 -3.41 -1.48 -0.64
N LEU A 65 -3.04 -2.22 -1.69
CA LEU A 65 -3.40 -1.88 -3.07
C LEU A 65 -4.92 -1.86 -3.27
N ALA A 66 -5.62 -2.88 -2.78
CA ALA A 66 -7.08 -2.94 -2.85
C ALA A 66 -7.73 -1.76 -2.12
N ALA A 67 -7.28 -1.45 -0.90
CA ALA A 67 -7.78 -0.30 -0.13
C ALA A 67 -7.56 1.03 -0.86
N GLN A 68 -6.39 1.21 -1.53
CA GLN A 68 -6.15 2.42 -2.32
C GLN A 68 -7.08 2.49 -3.55
N MET A 69 -7.32 1.38 -4.25
CA MET A 69 -8.23 1.33 -5.40
C MET A 69 -9.68 1.65 -4.99
N HIS A 70 -10.16 1.11 -3.88
CA HIS A 70 -11.46 1.50 -3.30
C HIS A 70 -11.49 2.98 -2.93
N GLY A 71 -10.42 3.50 -2.29
CA GLY A 71 -10.32 4.92 -1.95
C GLY A 71 -10.37 5.85 -3.17
N PHE A 72 -9.83 5.43 -4.32
CA PHE A 72 -9.95 6.17 -5.58
C PHE A 72 -11.37 6.05 -6.18
N LYS A 73 -11.92 4.83 -6.24
CA LYS A 73 -13.27 4.57 -6.74
C LYS A 73 -14.33 5.36 -5.97
N ASP A 74 -14.20 5.40 -4.65
CA ASP A 74 -15.10 6.11 -3.73
C ASP A 74 -14.78 7.62 -3.63
N GLN A 75 -13.79 8.12 -4.36
CA GLN A 75 -13.34 9.51 -4.34
C GLN A 75 -12.93 10.03 -2.95
N LYS A 76 -12.56 9.13 -2.04
CA LYS A 76 -12.13 9.45 -0.66
C LYS A 76 -10.69 9.96 -0.60
N ARG A 77 -9.90 9.68 -1.61
CA ARG A 77 -8.52 10.11 -1.71
C ARG A 77 -8.43 11.32 -2.64
N GLY A 78 -8.24 12.54 -2.08
CA GLY A 78 -8.32 13.82 -2.75
C GLY A 78 -6.98 14.47 -3.10
N ASP A 79 -5.86 13.74 -3.04
CA ASP A 79 -4.58 14.28 -3.50
C ASP A 79 -4.60 14.54 -5.02
N PRO A 80 -3.85 15.55 -5.52
CA PRO A 80 -4.00 16.03 -6.90
C PRO A 80 -3.82 14.96 -7.98
N ASP A 81 -2.91 14.00 -7.78
CA ASP A 81 -2.70 12.90 -8.74
C ASP A 81 -3.82 11.84 -8.66
N ALA A 82 -4.43 11.65 -7.48
CA ALA A 82 -5.60 10.81 -7.32
C ALA A 82 -6.78 11.39 -8.10
N LEU A 83 -7.06 12.66 -7.90
CA LEU A 83 -8.15 13.39 -8.55
C LEU A 83 -7.94 13.49 -10.06
N GLY A 84 -6.72 13.80 -10.49
CA GLY A 84 -6.41 14.00 -11.91
C GLY A 84 -6.33 12.72 -12.75
N TYR A 85 -6.07 11.57 -12.12
CA TYR A 85 -5.84 10.31 -12.85
C TYR A 85 -6.62 9.14 -12.27
N MET A 86 -6.42 8.84 -10.97
CA MET A 86 -6.81 7.53 -10.44
C MET A 86 -8.31 7.39 -10.19
N TRP A 87 -9.04 8.48 -9.96
CA TRP A 87 -10.50 8.41 -9.85
C TRP A 87 -11.12 7.85 -11.13
N GLY A 88 -10.70 8.40 -12.30
CA GLY A 88 -11.17 7.91 -13.59
C GLY A 88 -10.75 6.46 -13.87
N MET A 89 -9.51 6.09 -13.48
CA MET A 89 -9.01 4.73 -13.68
C MET A 89 -9.73 3.69 -12.84
N ALA A 90 -10.15 4.05 -11.61
CA ALA A 90 -10.80 3.12 -10.69
C ALA A 90 -12.34 3.10 -10.82
N ALA A 91 -12.95 4.11 -11.42
CA ALA A 91 -14.39 4.33 -11.39
C ALA A 91 -15.24 3.11 -11.81
N ASN A 92 -14.80 2.38 -12.83
CA ASN A 92 -15.54 1.27 -13.41
C ASN A 92 -15.00 -0.12 -13.01
N LEU A 93 -14.05 -0.19 -12.06
CA LEU A 93 -13.55 -1.47 -11.58
C LEU A 93 -14.52 -2.04 -10.53
N ASP A 94 -14.89 -3.30 -10.67
CA ASP A 94 -15.61 -4.03 -9.63
C ASP A 94 -14.63 -4.59 -8.57
N ASP A 95 -15.18 -5.09 -7.49
CA ASP A 95 -14.38 -5.53 -6.34
C ASP A 95 -13.53 -6.76 -6.66
N ALA A 96 -14.03 -7.67 -7.53
CA ALA A 96 -13.28 -8.83 -7.98
C ALA A 96 -12.07 -8.41 -8.82
N THR A 97 -12.24 -7.47 -9.74
CA THR A 97 -11.15 -6.91 -10.54
C THR A 97 -10.14 -6.15 -9.67
N ILE A 98 -10.61 -5.38 -8.68
CA ILE A 98 -9.73 -4.69 -7.72
C ILE A 98 -8.88 -5.70 -6.94
N ALA A 99 -9.51 -6.74 -6.40
CA ALA A 99 -8.79 -7.79 -5.67
C ALA A 99 -7.77 -8.51 -6.56
N ALA A 100 -8.14 -8.85 -7.79
CA ALA A 100 -7.26 -9.53 -8.73
C ALA A 100 -6.08 -8.64 -9.20
N LEU A 101 -6.29 -7.33 -9.40
CA LEU A 101 -5.21 -6.37 -9.68
C LEU A 101 -4.25 -6.22 -8.49
N ALA A 102 -4.78 -6.15 -7.28
CA ALA A 102 -4.00 -6.07 -6.05
C ALA A 102 -3.12 -7.32 -5.86
N ASP A 103 -3.70 -8.51 -6.07
CA ASP A 103 -2.97 -9.78 -6.06
C ASP A 103 -1.90 -9.83 -7.15
N TYR A 104 -2.23 -9.43 -8.39
CA TYR A 104 -1.26 -9.38 -9.49
C TYR A 104 -0.03 -8.54 -9.15
N TYR A 105 -0.20 -7.31 -8.66
CA TYR A 105 0.92 -6.41 -8.36
C TYR A 105 1.70 -6.81 -7.11
N SER A 106 1.05 -7.41 -6.13
CA SER A 106 1.73 -7.88 -4.91
C SER A 106 2.74 -8.98 -5.18
N ARG A 107 2.50 -9.79 -6.21
CA ARG A 107 3.40 -10.88 -6.64
C ARG A 107 4.49 -10.45 -7.62
N GLN A 108 4.49 -9.20 -8.07
CA GLN A 108 5.55 -8.75 -8.96
C GLN A 108 6.88 -8.58 -8.22
N PRO A 109 8.02 -8.79 -8.90
CA PRO A 109 9.33 -8.58 -8.29
C PRO A 109 9.45 -7.17 -7.71
N ARG A 110 9.96 -7.09 -6.48
CA ARG A 110 10.15 -5.83 -5.78
C ARG A 110 11.13 -4.93 -6.52
N HIS A 111 10.83 -3.64 -6.55
CA HIS A 111 11.70 -2.65 -7.17
C HIS A 111 12.84 -2.26 -6.22
N SER A 112 14.03 -2.05 -6.80
CA SER A 112 15.17 -1.43 -6.12
C SER A 112 15.33 -0.04 -6.69
N GLY A 113 15.25 0.96 -5.83
CA GLY A 113 15.55 2.33 -6.23
C GLY A 113 17.03 2.55 -6.53
N PRO A 114 17.40 3.72 -7.08
CA PRO A 114 18.78 4.07 -7.31
C PRO A 114 19.51 4.20 -5.97
N LYS A 115 20.73 3.68 -5.90
CA LYS A 115 21.61 3.90 -4.73
C LYS A 115 22.02 5.37 -4.69
N ILE A 116 21.57 6.07 -3.67
CA ILE A 116 21.92 7.47 -3.40
C ILE A 116 22.85 7.48 -2.17
N ALA A 117 23.77 8.41 -2.13
CA ALA A 117 24.66 8.62 -0.98
C ALA A 117 24.72 10.11 -0.65
N GLY A 118 24.98 10.44 0.61
CA GLY A 118 25.17 11.82 1.06
C GLY A 118 24.40 12.15 2.34
N ALA A 119 24.68 13.29 2.92
CA ALA A 119 24.16 13.72 4.23
C ALA A 119 22.63 13.73 4.34
N ALA A 120 21.91 14.00 3.24
CA ALA A 120 20.45 13.93 3.18
C ALA A 120 19.93 12.52 3.45
N LEU A 121 20.64 11.52 2.92
CA LEU A 121 20.29 10.12 3.13
C LEU A 121 20.50 9.71 4.60
N ASP A 122 21.57 10.15 5.22
CA ASP A 122 21.88 9.84 6.62
C ASP A 122 20.84 10.48 7.56
N ARG A 123 20.46 11.75 7.32
CA ARG A 123 19.38 12.41 8.07
C ARG A 123 18.03 11.70 7.86
N GLY A 124 17.72 11.32 6.63
CA GLY A 124 16.50 10.61 6.31
C GLY A 124 16.42 9.22 6.97
N LYS A 125 17.55 8.50 7.01
CA LYS A 125 17.68 7.24 7.73
C LYS A 125 17.47 7.40 9.23
N ASP A 126 18.10 8.39 9.83
CA ASP A 126 17.99 8.67 11.27
C ASP A 126 16.53 9.01 11.63
N LEU A 127 15.92 9.93 10.89
CA LEU A 127 14.50 10.26 11.04
C LEU A 127 13.59 9.05 10.87
N TYR A 128 13.84 8.20 9.87
CA TYR A 128 13.06 7.00 9.63
C TYR A 128 13.12 6.02 10.81
N LEU A 129 14.32 5.75 11.32
CA LEU A 129 14.54 4.75 12.36
C LEU A 129 14.21 5.26 13.78
N HIS A 130 14.40 6.54 14.06
CA HIS A 130 14.31 7.08 15.41
C HIS A 130 13.23 8.14 15.59
N GLY A 131 12.74 8.74 14.50
CA GLY A 131 11.81 9.87 14.57
C GLY A 131 12.47 11.17 15.03
N ASN A 132 11.65 12.13 15.42
CA ASN A 132 12.08 13.37 16.05
C ASN A 132 11.10 13.69 17.19
N THR A 133 11.42 13.24 18.40
CA THR A 133 10.55 13.39 19.58
C THR A 133 10.33 14.84 19.98
N ALA A 134 11.29 15.73 19.70
CA ALA A 134 11.17 17.15 19.99
C ALA A 134 10.08 17.83 19.13
N GLU A 135 9.84 17.32 17.93
CA GLU A 135 8.80 17.79 17.00
C GLU A 135 7.55 16.87 17.02
N GLY A 136 7.50 15.89 17.93
CA GLY A 136 6.37 14.95 18.04
C GLY A 136 6.30 13.93 16.91
N ILE A 137 7.40 13.69 16.19
CA ILE A 137 7.43 12.75 15.06
C ILE A 137 7.90 11.38 15.57
N PRO A 138 7.03 10.34 15.54
CA PRO A 138 7.43 8.97 15.90
C PRO A 138 8.35 8.37 14.84
N ALA A 139 9.09 7.32 15.22
CA ALA A 139 9.87 6.53 14.27
C ALA A 139 8.96 5.90 13.21
N CYS A 140 9.22 6.17 11.92
CA CYS A 140 8.46 5.61 10.81
C CYS A 140 8.55 4.08 10.77
N ALA A 141 9.72 3.56 11.16
CA ALA A 141 10.01 2.13 11.25
C ALA A 141 9.06 1.38 12.20
N ALA A 142 8.48 2.04 13.19
CA ALA A 142 7.55 1.42 14.14
C ALA A 142 6.30 0.81 13.46
N CYS A 143 5.86 1.41 12.35
CA CYS A 143 4.72 0.94 11.58
C CYS A 143 5.13 0.35 10.23
N HIS A 144 6.10 0.96 9.55
CA HIS A 144 6.49 0.56 8.19
C HIS A 144 7.61 -0.48 8.14
N GLY A 145 8.09 -0.96 9.31
CA GLY A 145 9.16 -1.96 9.43
C GLY A 145 10.56 -1.36 9.33
N ALA A 146 11.55 -2.06 9.87
CA ALA A 146 12.94 -1.56 9.96
C ALA A 146 13.59 -1.35 8.58
N ASN A 147 13.18 -2.13 7.57
CA ASN A 147 13.64 -2.03 6.19
C ASN A 147 12.58 -1.40 5.27
N ALA A 148 11.58 -0.72 5.83
CA ALA A 148 10.47 -0.13 5.11
C ALA A 148 9.68 -1.15 4.26
N GLU A 149 9.67 -2.39 4.69
CA GLU A 149 8.98 -3.52 4.05
C GLU A 149 7.46 -3.43 4.19
N GLY A 150 6.98 -2.72 5.22
CA GLY A 150 5.57 -2.64 5.55
C GLY A 150 4.99 -3.92 6.14
N THR A 151 3.68 -3.93 6.27
CA THR A 151 2.84 -5.08 6.66
C THR A 151 1.53 -5.03 5.88
N ASP A 152 0.63 -5.99 6.06
CA ASP A 152 -0.71 -5.92 5.43
C ASP A 152 -1.49 -4.65 5.80
N ALA A 153 -1.25 -4.09 7.00
CA ALA A 153 -1.90 -2.86 7.48
C ALA A 153 -1.17 -1.58 7.03
N PHE A 154 0.15 -1.66 6.81
CA PHE A 154 0.99 -0.52 6.48
C PHE A 154 1.76 -0.75 5.18
N PRO A 155 1.78 0.21 4.23
CA PRO A 155 2.41 -0.02 2.94
C PRO A 155 3.93 -0.20 3.04
N ARG A 156 4.45 -1.00 2.12
CA ARG A 156 5.88 -1.01 1.78
C ARG A 156 6.27 0.36 1.22
N LEU A 157 7.38 0.91 1.70
CA LEU A 157 7.92 2.19 1.25
C LEU A 157 9.29 2.04 0.56
N ALA A 158 10.00 0.93 0.82
CA ALA A 158 11.32 0.68 0.25
C ALA A 158 11.30 0.63 -1.27
N GLY A 159 12.21 1.37 -1.91
CA GLY A 159 12.33 1.47 -3.35
C GLY A 159 11.27 2.33 -4.04
N GLN A 160 10.40 3.01 -3.30
CA GLN A 160 9.39 3.90 -3.87
C GLN A 160 10.03 5.24 -4.28
N HIS A 161 9.53 5.87 -5.32
CA HIS A 161 10.04 7.14 -5.82
C HIS A 161 9.98 8.27 -4.76
N MET A 162 11.11 8.93 -4.53
CA MET A 162 11.22 10.08 -3.63
C MET A 162 10.17 11.15 -3.93
N THR A 163 9.99 11.51 -5.20
CA THR A 163 9.00 12.51 -5.61
C THR A 163 7.58 12.11 -5.21
N TYR A 164 7.23 10.83 -5.40
CA TYR A 164 5.92 10.32 -4.99
C TYR A 164 5.76 10.34 -3.47
N LEU A 165 6.76 9.86 -2.73
CA LEU A 165 6.73 9.83 -1.25
C LEU A 165 6.59 11.24 -0.67
N THR A 166 7.39 12.21 -1.15
CA THR A 166 7.30 13.61 -0.70
C THR A 166 5.92 14.20 -0.97
N LYS A 167 5.34 13.94 -2.16
CA LYS A 167 3.97 14.39 -2.46
C LYS A 167 2.94 13.77 -1.52
N GLN A 168 3.08 12.48 -1.21
CA GLN A 168 2.16 11.82 -0.29
C GLN A 168 2.26 12.36 1.14
N LEU A 169 3.48 12.60 1.65
CA LEU A 169 3.67 13.22 2.97
C LEU A 169 3.02 14.61 3.03
N ARG A 170 3.18 15.43 2.00
CA ARG A 170 2.50 16.73 1.90
C ARG A 170 0.97 16.59 1.84
N SER A 171 0.47 15.59 1.12
CA SER A 171 -0.97 15.32 1.01
C SER A 171 -1.58 14.85 2.34
N PHE A 172 -0.83 14.07 3.13
CA PHE A 172 -1.22 13.74 4.50
C PHE A 172 -1.19 14.98 5.39
N GLN A 173 -0.14 15.80 5.33
CA GLN A 173 -0.01 17.02 6.12
C GLN A 173 -1.16 18.01 5.88
N SER A 174 -1.58 18.16 4.62
CA SER A 174 -2.68 19.04 4.22
C SER A 174 -4.07 18.38 4.28
N ASN A 175 -4.14 17.15 4.75
CA ASN A 175 -5.35 16.32 4.82
C ASN A 175 -6.08 16.10 3.48
N LEU A 176 -5.39 16.30 2.36
CA LEU A 176 -5.91 15.92 1.02
C LEU A 176 -5.95 14.42 0.82
N ARG A 177 -5.12 13.69 1.56
CA ARG A 177 -5.18 12.26 1.71
C ARG A 177 -5.54 11.95 3.16
N ASP A 178 -6.84 11.72 3.41
CA ASP A 178 -7.38 11.56 4.75
C ASP A 178 -7.04 10.16 5.30
N VAL A 179 -5.97 10.09 6.09
CA VAL A 179 -5.57 8.96 6.92
C VAL A 179 -5.09 9.51 8.25
N ALA A 180 -5.92 9.46 9.27
CA ALA A 180 -5.72 10.16 10.54
C ALA A 180 -4.34 9.94 11.17
N ILE A 181 -3.83 8.70 11.18
CA ILE A 181 -2.51 8.40 11.74
C ILE A 181 -1.39 9.08 10.96
N MET A 182 -1.45 9.05 9.60
CA MET A 182 -0.43 9.66 8.77
C MET A 182 -0.55 11.19 8.73
N HIS A 183 -1.76 11.74 8.86
CA HIS A 183 -1.98 13.17 9.04
C HIS A 183 -1.25 13.66 10.31
N GLY A 184 -1.49 12.99 11.45
CA GLY A 184 -0.82 13.33 12.71
C GLY A 184 0.71 13.27 12.63
N VAL A 185 1.28 12.24 12.01
CA VAL A 185 2.73 12.09 11.81
C VAL A 185 3.26 13.19 10.87
N ALA A 186 2.58 13.47 9.77
CA ALA A 186 3.05 14.41 8.77
C ALA A 186 2.97 15.89 9.22
N GLN A 187 2.15 16.21 10.21
CA GLN A 187 2.03 17.58 10.74
C GLN A 187 3.34 18.12 11.32
N GLY A 188 4.12 17.27 12.00
CA GLY A 188 5.41 17.65 12.57
C GLY A 188 6.53 17.78 11.53
N LEU A 189 6.39 17.18 10.34
CA LEU A 189 7.45 17.12 9.34
C LEU A 189 7.66 18.45 8.61
N LYS A 190 8.91 18.91 8.54
CA LYS A 190 9.36 20.01 7.69
C LYS A 190 9.58 19.52 6.25
N GLY A 191 9.52 20.43 5.28
CA GLY A 191 9.69 20.06 3.88
C GLY A 191 11.04 19.41 3.55
N GLU A 192 12.12 19.81 4.25
CA GLU A 192 13.45 19.18 4.13
C GLU A 192 13.43 17.76 4.68
N GLU A 193 12.84 17.53 5.85
CA GLU A 193 12.73 16.21 6.48
C GLU A 193 11.90 15.24 5.61
N MET A 194 10.82 15.72 4.97
CA MET A 194 10.05 14.94 4.00
C MET A 194 10.91 14.51 2.82
N ASN A 195 11.77 15.39 2.31
CA ASN A 195 12.67 15.07 1.20
C ASN A 195 13.76 14.08 1.63
N ASP A 196 14.35 14.28 2.79
CA ASP A 196 15.42 13.43 3.31
C ASP A 196 14.94 12.01 3.57
N VAL A 197 13.80 11.84 4.26
CA VAL A 197 13.22 10.52 4.51
C VAL A 197 12.77 9.84 3.22
N ALA A 198 12.21 10.59 2.25
CA ALA A 198 11.82 10.07 0.96
C ALA A 198 13.03 9.63 0.12
N ALA A 199 14.16 10.36 0.18
CA ALA A 199 15.41 9.97 -0.46
C ALA A 199 15.97 8.66 0.13
N TYR A 200 15.96 8.54 1.45
CA TYR A 200 16.35 7.31 2.14
C TYR A 200 15.49 6.12 1.69
N LEU A 201 14.17 6.26 1.73
CA LEU A 201 13.23 5.21 1.34
C LEU A 201 13.40 4.78 -0.12
N GLN A 202 13.63 5.72 -1.05
CA GLN A 202 13.91 5.42 -2.45
C GLN A 202 15.21 4.62 -2.61
N SER A 203 16.22 4.85 -1.77
CA SER A 203 17.50 4.15 -1.86
C SER A 203 17.47 2.70 -1.38
N LEU A 204 16.42 2.30 -0.68
CA LEU A 204 16.28 0.95 -0.15
C LEU A 204 15.96 -0.06 -1.26
N GLY A 205 16.59 -1.22 -1.15
CA GLY A 205 16.32 -2.36 -2.01
C GLY A 205 15.17 -3.25 -1.53
N PRO A 206 14.92 -4.38 -2.23
CA PRO A 206 13.94 -5.39 -1.87
C PRO A 206 14.31 -6.12 -0.58
#